data_2fe65740f0a2ce12d0c4c9d3c6b02404
#
_entry.id   2fe65740f0a2ce12d0c4c9d3c6b02404
#
_cell.length_a   1.000
_cell.length_b   1.000
_cell.length_c   1.000
_cell.angle_alpha   90.00
_cell.angle_beta   90.00
_cell.angle_gamma   90.00
#
_symmetry.space_group_name_H-M   'P 1'
#
loop_
_entity.id
_entity.type
_entity.pdbx_description
1 polymer ?
#
loop_
_entity_poly.entity_id
_entity_poly.type
_entity_poly.pdbx_seq_one_letter_code
_entity_poly.pdbx_strand_id
1 'polypeptide(L)'
;MAVEIEGRITNINPEEVKAKLLAIGAKPLGFYNFRRYVFDPAIGAPHRWLRLRTDGNKTTLTFKELSNDSFSGTEEWEIEVSDFETTLEILEKTGIKHRSYQENTRDEYEYHGAKISIDHWPKLGYLLEIEVEKEEDIYDITSKLGFNPQDIVSANHADLYQNIGIDVNSCDVLKF
;
A
#
# COMPACT_ATOMS: atom_id res chain seq x y z
N MET A 1 14.93 9.34 0.49
CA MET A 1 13.59 10.00 0.50
C MET A 1 13.07 9.91 -0.92
N ALA A 2 11.98 9.21 -1.10
CA ALA A 2 11.24 9.17 -2.37
C ALA A 2 9.86 9.79 -2.13
N VAL A 3 9.32 10.45 -3.12
CA VAL A 3 7.93 10.91 -3.15
C VAL A 3 7.17 9.87 -3.96
N GLU A 4 6.16 9.24 -3.38
CA GLU A 4 5.30 8.29 -4.08
C GLU A 4 4.20 9.07 -4.81
N ILE A 5 4.00 8.76 -6.09
CA ILE A 5 2.86 9.23 -6.89
C ILE A 5 2.01 8.00 -7.19
N GLU A 6 0.90 7.85 -6.47
CA GLU A 6 0.08 6.64 -6.53
C GLU A 6 -1.41 6.94 -6.61
N GLY A 7 -2.12 6.15 -7.39
CA GLY A 7 -3.57 6.20 -7.48
C GLY A 7 -4.19 4.82 -7.32
N ARG A 8 -5.44 4.77 -6.83
CA ARG A 8 -6.15 3.52 -6.53
C ARG A 8 -7.53 3.46 -7.15
N ILE A 9 -7.92 2.25 -7.57
CA ILE A 9 -9.28 1.92 -8.00
C ILE A 9 -9.75 0.77 -7.12
N THR A 10 -10.88 0.94 -6.46
CA THR A 10 -11.47 -0.05 -5.56
C THR A 10 -12.50 -0.93 -6.25
N ASN A 11 -12.91 -2.03 -5.59
CA ASN A 11 -13.96 -2.94 -6.06
C ASN A 11 -13.70 -3.54 -7.45
N ILE A 12 -12.45 -3.86 -7.75
CA ILE A 12 -12.06 -4.47 -9.01
C ILE A 12 -12.32 -5.99 -9.02
N ASN A 13 -12.49 -6.54 -10.22
CA ASN A 13 -12.38 -7.98 -10.44
C ASN A 13 -10.91 -8.34 -10.72
N PRO A 14 -10.22 -9.06 -9.82
CA PRO A 14 -8.78 -9.31 -9.94
C PRO A 14 -8.42 -10.09 -11.21
N GLU A 15 -9.23 -11.08 -11.62
CA GLU A 15 -8.93 -11.90 -12.80
C GLU A 15 -9.08 -11.10 -14.10
N GLU A 16 -10.07 -10.22 -14.18
CA GLU A 16 -10.21 -9.30 -15.33
C GLU A 16 -9.05 -8.32 -15.41
N VAL A 17 -8.62 -7.77 -14.28
CA VAL A 17 -7.50 -6.81 -14.24
C VAL A 17 -6.18 -7.50 -14.59
N LYS A 18 -5.92 -8.72 -14.08
CA LYS A 18 -4.77 -9.54 -14.48
C LYS A 18 -4.72 -9.77 -16.00
N ALA A 19 -5.86 -10.16 -16.58
CA ALA A 19 -5.93 -10.38 -18.03
C ALA A 19 -5.65 -9.10 -18.81
N LYS A 20 -6.18 -7.95 -18.39
CA LYS A 20 -5.92 -6.64 -19.03
C LYS A 20 -4.47 -6.20 -18.89
N LEU A 21 -3.85 -6.38 -17.72
CA LEU A 21 -2.44 -6.07 -17.49
C LEU A 21 -1.55 -6.87 -18.44
N LEU A 22 -1.78 -8.18 -18.57
CA LEU A 22 -1.04 -9.01 -19.51
C LEU A 22 -1.29 -8.59 -20.97
N ALA A 23 -2.52 -8.21 -21.32
CA ALA A 23 -2.86 -7.78 -22.67
C ALA A 23 -2.18 -6.48 -23.10
N ILE A 24 -1.92 -5.54 -22.17
CA ILE A 24 -1.13 -4.33 -22.46
C ILE A 24 0.38 -4.56 -22.40
N GLY A 25 0.84 -5.76 -22.04
CA GLY A 25 2.25 -6.13 -21.97
C GLY A 25 2.92 -5.87 -20.61
N ALA A 26 2.15 -5.70 -19.54
CA ALA A 26 2.70 -5.63 -18.19
C ALA A 26 3.38 -6.94 -17.80
N LYS A 27 4.52 -6.85 -17.12
CA LYS A 27 5.32 -7.99 -16.69
C LYS A 27 5.00 -8.34 -15.25
N PRO A 28 4.55 -9.58 -14.95
CA PRO A 28 4.35 -10.01 -13.58
C PRO A 28 5.71 -10.07 -12.86
N LEU A 29 5.78 -9.52 -11.65
CA LEU A 29 6.94 -9.52 -10.79
C LEU A 29 6.83 -10.58 -9.70
N GLY A 30 5.64 -10.83 -9.17
CA GLY A 30 5.42 -11.84 -8.15
C GLY A 30 4.09 -11.72 -7.43
N PHE A 31 3.83 -12.74 -6.60
CA PHE A 31 2.73 -12.75 -5.65
C PHE A 31 3.28 -12.77 -4.23
N TYR A 32 2.78 -11.90 -3.38
CA TYR A 32 3.28 -11.69 -2.03
C TYR A 32 2.15 -11.82 -1.01
N ASN A 33 2.47 -12.47 0.12
CA ASN A 33 1.63 -12.47 1.31
C ASN A 33 2.29 -11.59 2.36
N PHE A 34 1.77 -10.41 2.54
CA PHE A 34 2.33 -9.46 3.49
C PHE A 34 1.69 -9.60 4.87
N ARG A 35 2.53 -9.50 5.90
CA ARG A 35 2.12 -9.18 7.26
C ARG A 35 2.90 -7.95 7.74
N ARG A 36 2.24 -7.11 8.52
CA ARG A 36 2.86 -5.87 9.01
C ARG A 36 2.36 -5.46 10.36
N TYR A 37 3.21 -4.72 11.06
CA TYR A 37 2.83 -3.90 12.19
C TYR A 37 2.91 -2.43 11.80
N VAL A 38 1.93 -1.65 12.25
CA VAL A 38 1.88 -0.19 12.05
C VAL A 38 2.00 0.47 13.41
N PHE A 39 2.87 1.48 13.51
CA PHE A 39 3.19 2.17 14.74
C PHE A 39 2.96 3.67 14.58
N ASP A 40 2.62 4.34 15.68
CA ASP A 40 2.61 5.80 15.77
C ASP A 40 3.94 6.26 16.39
N PRO A 41 4.85 6.86 15.61
CA PRO A 41 6.20 7.18 16.07
C PRO A 41 6.23 8.36 17.06
N ALA A 42 5.16 9.17 17.09
CA ALA A 42 5.02 10.28 18.02
C ALA A 42 3.55 10.56 18.35
N ILE A 43 3.26 10.83 19.61
CA ILE A 43 1.94 11.22 20.07
C ILE A 43 1.56 12.55 19.41
N GLY A 44 0.38 12.61 18.78
CA GLY A 44 -0.15 13.83 18.16
C GLY A 44 0.41 14.16 16.77
N ALA A 45 1.02 13.19 16.08
CA ALA A 45 1.46 13.32 14.68
C ALA A 45 0.57 12.47 13.75
N PRO A 46 -0.68 12.87 13.45
CA PRO A 46 -1.68 12.02 12.79
C PRO A 46 -1.34 11.63 11.35
N HIS A 47 -0.40 12.34 10.72
CA HIS A 47 0.00 12.13 9.32
C HIS A 47 1.33 11.39 9.18
N ARG A 48 1.82 10.78 10.25
CA ARG A 48 3.08 10.05 10.28
C ARG A 48 2.86 8.66 10.87
N TRP A 49 3.47 7.68 10.23
CA TRP A 49 3.47 6.31 10.76
C TRP A 49 4.74 5.57 10.39
N LEU A 50 5.05 4.57 11.21
CA LEU A 50 6.12 3.62 10.94
C LEU A 50 5.48 2.28 10.59
N ARG A 51 6.03 1.59 9.61
CA ARG A 51 5.55 0.28 9.15
C ARG A 51 6.72 -0.70 9.15
N LEU A 52 6.59 -1.78 9.90
CA LEU A 52 7.43 -2.96 9.78
C LEU A 52 6.66 -4.01 8.98
N ARG A 53 7.15 -4.39 7.80
CA ARG A 53 6.46 -5.28 6.86
C ARG A 53 7.37 -6.41 6.40
N THR A 54 6.83 -7.61 6.24
CA THR A 54 7.52 -8.74 5.61
C THR A 54 6.59 -9.52 4.68
N ASP A 55 7.17 -10.14 3.64
CA ASP A 55 6.55 -11.16 2.78
C ASP A 55 7.04 -12.58 3.12
N GLY A 56 7.84 -12.71 4.20
CA GLY A 56 8.49 -13.95 4.61
C GLY A 56 9.92 -14.12 4.10
N ASN A 57 10.30 -13.39 3.04
CA ASN A 57 11.66 -13.40 2.47
C ASN A 57 12.38 -12.08 2.74
N LYS A 58 11.69 -10.98 2.51
CA LYS A 58 12.21 -9.62 2.71
C LYS A 58 11.44 -8.93 3.83
N THR A 59 12.17 -8.20 4.67
CA THR A 59 11.59 -7.38 5.73
C THR A 59 12.03 -5.94 5.57
N THR A 60 11.08 -5.00 5.61
CA THR A 60 11.36 -3.56 5.52
C THR A 60 10.79 -2.82 6.71
N LEU A 61 11.53 -1.80 7.14
CA LEU A 61 11.09 -0.80 8.09
C LEU A 61 10.96 0.53 7.35
N THR A 62 9.75 1.06 7.31
CA THR A 62 9.40 2.23 6.52
C THR A 62 8.81 3.31 7.41
N PHE A 63 9.32 4.52 7.35
CA PHE A 63 8.67 5.71 7.89
C PHE A 63 7.96 6.44 6.76
N LYS A 64 6.69 6.78 6.99
CA LYS A 64 5.87 7.51 6.02
C LYS A 64 5.35 8.80 6.65
N GLU A 65 5.36 9.87 5.87
CA GLU A 65 4.79 11.17 6.23
C GLU A 65 3.89 11.67 5.09
N LEU A 66 2.62 11.89 5.42
CA LEU A 66 1.64 12.44 4.48
C LEU A 66 1.63 13.96 4.62
N SER A 67 2.03 14.66 3.57
CA SER A 67 2.08 16.12 3.52
C SER A 67 0.78 16.75 3.00
N ASN A 68 0.01 16.01 2.17
CA ASN A 68 -1.29 16.43 1.62
C ASN A 68 -2.02 15.23 1.00
N ASP A 69 -3.28 15.40 0.59
CA ASP A 69 -4.15 14.36 0.04
C ASP A 69 -4.05 14.22 -1.50
N SER A 70 -2.97 14.70 -2.12
CA SER A 70 -2.71 14.51 -3.56
C SER A 70 -2.09 13.14 -3.84
N PHE A 71 -2.02 12.76 -5.13
CA PHE A 71 -1.34 11.53 -5.56
C PHE A 71 0.15 11.48 -5.15
N SER A 72 0.78 12.64 -4.97
CA SER A 72 2.19 12.79 -4.58
C SER A 72 2.37 13.24 -3.11
N GLY A 73 1.37 12.98 -2.26
CA GLY A 73 1.35 13.50 -0.88
C GLY A 73 2.22 12.76 0.13
N THR A 74 2.72 11.57 -0.20
CA THR A 74 3.45 10.71 0.74
C THR A 74 4.95 10.77 0.51
N GLU A 75 5.70 11.12 1.55
CA GLU A 75 7.15 10.97 1.60
C GLU A 75 7.52 9.69 2.34
N GLU A 76 8.51 8.95 1.83
CA GLU A 76 8.89 7.65 2.35
C GLU A 76 10.40 7.54 2.59
N TRP A 77 10.77 6.95 3.74
CA TRP A 77 12.13 6.52 4.10
C TRP A 77 12.09 5.04 4.45
N GLU A 78 12.62 4.20 3.58
CA GLU A 78 12.60 2.75 3.75
C GLU A 78 14.02 2.19 3.89
N ILE A 79 14.18 1.24 4.80
CA ILE A 79 15.36 0.39 4.92
C ILE A 79 14.95 -1.08 4.99
N GLU A 80 15.84 -1.94 4.50
CA GLU A 80 15.73 -3.37 4.71
C GLU A 80 16.33 -3.75 6.06
N VAL A 81 15.65 -4.61 6.81
CA VAL A 81 16.11 -5.15 8.09
C VAL A 81 16.20 -6.66 8.00
N SER A 82 17.13 -7.24 8.75
CA SER A 82 17.46 -8.67 8.62
C SER A 82 16.43 -9.62 9.25
N ASP A 83 15.65 -9.15 10.25
CA ASP A 83 14.72 -10.00 10.98
C ASP A 83 13.49 -9.23 11.46
N PHE A 84 12.32 -9.78 11.16
CA PHE A 84 11.03 -9.16 11.47
C PHE A 84 10.73 -9.12 12.97
N GLU A 85 10.88 -10.28 13.64
CA GLU A 85 10.50 -10.40 15.05
C GLU A 85 11.45 -9.63 15.95
N THR A 86 12.76 -9.72 15.68
CA THR A 86 13.78 -8.95 16.42
C THR A 86 13.57 -7.44 16.25
N THR A 87 13.24 -6.98 15.05
CA THR A 87 12.98 -5.56 14.81
C THR A 87 11.73 -5.10 15.56
N LEU A 88 10.65 -5.90 15.55
CA LEU A 88 9.46 -5.64 16.35
C LEU A 88 9.81 -5.50 17.82
N GLU A 89 10.54 -6.48 18.37
CA GLU A 89 10.94 -6.48 19.79
C GLU A 89 11.78 -5.24 20.17
N ILE A 90 12.71 -4.82 19.30
CA ILE A 90 13.52 -3.60 19.53
C ILE A 90 12.61 -2.37 19.58
N LEU A 91 11.69 -2.20 18.63
CA LEU A 91 10.76 -1.07 18.63
C LEU A 91 9.92 -1.02 19.90
N GLU A 92 9.35 -2.14 20.32
CA GLU A 92 8.52 -2.23 21.52
C GLU A 92 9.31 -1.97 22.79
N LYS A 93 10.53 -2.53 22.91
CA LYS A 93 11.42 -2.29 24.07
C LYS A 93 11.91 -0.85 24.16
N THR A 94 11.97 -0.12 23.02
CA THR A 94 12.29 1.32 23.01
C THR A 94 11.06 2.20 23.27
N GLY A 95 9.88 1.61 23.51
CA GLY A 95 8.65 2.31 23.83
C GLY A 95 7.77 2.66 22.63
N ILE A 96 8.18 2.28 21.42
CA ILE A 96 7.38 2.46 20.19
C ILE A 96 6.44 1.26 20.07
N LYS A 97 5.20 1.42 20.52
CA LYS A 97 4.18 0.34 20.49
C LYS A 97 3.45 0.36 19.14
N HIS A 98 3.19 -0.84 18.62
CA HIS A 98 2.33 -0.96 17.44
C HIS A 98 0.87 -0.65 17.83
N ARG A 99 0.15 -0.02 16.88
CA ARG A 99 -1.28 0.25 17.00
C ARG A 99 -2.12 -0.80 16.29
N SER A 100 -1.56 -1.47 15.29
CA SER A 100 -2.31 -2.41 14.44
C SER A 100 -1.39 -3.46 13.83
N TYR A 101 -1.88 -4.71 13.81
CA TYR A 101 -1.36 -5.79 12.98
C TYR A 101 -2.24 -5.96 11.75
N GLN A 102 -1.65 -6.04 10.55
CA GLN A 102 -2.39 -6.10 9.30
C GLN A 102 -1.78 -7.13 8.33
N GLU A 103 -2.66 -7.78 7.57
CA GLU A 103 -2.28 -8.66 6.46
C GLU A 103 -2.90 -8.17 5.16
N ASN A 104 -2.22 -8.42 4.04
CA ASN A 104 -2.79 -8.33 2.70
C ASN A 104 -2.02 -9.25 1.74
N THR A 105 -2.63 -9.58 0.61
CA THR A 105 -1.92 -10.18 -0.51
C THR A 105 -1.75 -9.17 -1.63
N ARG A 106 -0.71 -9.35 -2.46
CA ARG A 106 -0.39 -8.47 -3.59
C ARG A 106 0.09 -9.31 -4.78
N ASP A 107 -0.56 -9.14 -5.93
CA ASP A 107 0.00 -9.48 -7.24
C ASP A 107 0.67 -8.24 -7.82
N GLU A 108 1.96 -8.28 -8.09
CA GLU A 108 2.74 -7.12 -8.53
C GLU A 108 3.18 -7.25 -10.00
N TYR A 109 3.08 -6.13 -10.72
CA TYR A 109 3.43 -6.02 -12.14
C TYR A 109 4.29 -4.78 -12.40
N GLU A 110 5.10 -4.82 -13.43
CA GLU A 110 5.83 -3.67 -14.00
C GLU A 110 5.29 -3.35 -15.39
N TYR A 111 5.07 -2.07 -15.68
CA TYR A 111 4.67 -1.59 -16.99
C TYR A 111 5.29 -0.22 -17.28
N HIS A 112 6.28 -0.18 -18.20
CA HIS A 112 6.97 1.07 -18.61
C HIS A 112 7.50 1.93 -17.44
N GLY A 113 8.03 1.29 -16.41
CA GLY A 113 8.55 1.95 -15.21
C GLY A 113 7.51 2.17 -14.11
N ALA A 114 6.21 2.02 -14.41
CA ALA A 114 5.18 2.02 -13.40
C ALA A 114 5.16 0.70 -12.64
N LYS A 115 4.95 0.76 -11.33
CA LYS A 115 4.57 -0.40 -10.52
C LYS A 115 3.06 -0.46 -10.42
N ILE A 116 2.50 -1.61 -10.73
CA ILE A 116 1.05 -1.84 -10.67
C ILE A 116 0.80 -3.02 -9.78
N SER A 117 -0.07 -2.88 -8.80
CA SER A 117 -0.42 -3.98 -7.91
C SER A 117 -1.91 -4.21 -7.80
N ILE A 118 -2.28 -5.48 -7.72
CA ILE A 118 -3.62 -5.93 -7.34
C ILE A 118 -3.52 -6.39 -5.91
N ASP A 119 -4.03 -5.58 -5.00
CA ASP A 119 -4.03 -5.86 -3.57
C ASP A 119 -5.36 -6.46 -3.14
N HIS A 120 -5.30 -7.46 -2.28
CA HIS A 120 -6.46 -7.97 -1.55
C HIS A 120 -6.30 -7.67 -0.07
N TRP A 121 -7.27 -6.94 0.48
CA TRP A 121 -7.28 -6.55 1.88
C TRP A 121 -8.49 -7.13 2.61
N PRO A 122 -8.35 -7.58 3.86
CA PRO A 122 -9.44 -8.07 4.67
C PRO A 122 -10.59 -7.05 4.72
N LYS A 123 -11.82 -7.50 4.50
CA LYS A 123 -13.06 -6.68 4.52
C LYS A 123 -13.16 -5.59 3.43
N LEU A 124 -12.06 -5.08 2.90
CA LEU A 124 -12.03 -4.08 1.82
C LEU A 124 -12.15 -4.72 0.44
N GLY A 125 -11.68 -5.97 0.29
CA GLY A 125 -11.66 -6.67 -1.00
C GLY A 125 -10.48 -6.30 -1.88
N TYR A 126 -10.66 -6.37 -3.20
CA TYR A 126 -9.59 -6.12 -4.17
C TYR A 126 -9.55 -4.67 -4.62
N LEU A 127 -8.33 -4.15 -4.73
CA LEU A 127 -8.05 -2.84 -5.30
C LEU A 127 -6.85 -2.92 -6.26
N LEU A 128 -6.85 -2.04 -7.23
CA LEU A 128 -5.73 -1.77 -8.13
C LEU A 128 -4.99 -0.54 -7.60
N GLU A 129 -3.67 -0.64 -7.46
CA GLU A 129 -2.79 0.48 -7.12
C GLU A 129 -1.81 0.69 -8.28
N ILE A 130 -1.66 1.92 -8.72
CA ILE A 130 -0.77 2.33 -9.81
C ILE A 130 0.19 3.36 -9.23
N GLU A 131 1.48 3.01 -9.13
CA GLU A 131 2.57 3.86 -8.67
C GLU A 131 3.45 4.25 -9.85
N VAL A 132 3.70 5.55 -10.03
CA VAL A 132 4.38 6.12 -11.20
C VAL A 132 5.37 7.21 -10.80
N GLU A 133 6.22 7.62 -11.75
CA GLU A 133 7.09 8.80 -11.60
C GLU A 133 6.38 10.11 -11.95
N LYS A 134 5.31 10.06 -12.75
CA LYS A 134 4.55 11.24 -13.20
C LYS A 134 3.06 10.97 -13.09
N GLU A 135 2.34 11.91 -12.54
CA GLU A 135 0.89 11.80 -12.30
C GLU A 135 0.07 11.53 -13.57
N GLU A 136 0.49 12.08 -14.72
CA GLU A 136 -0.17 11.87 -16.02
C GLU A 136 -0.21 10.40 -16.44
N ASP A 137 0.81 9.61 -16.05
CA ASP A 137 0.90 8.18 -16.39
C ASP A 137 -0.17 7.36 -15.65
N ILE A 138 -0.65 7.83 -14.49
CA ILE A 138 -1.78 7.19 -13.77
C ILE A 138 -3.01 7.13 -14.68
N TYR A 139 -3.37 8.26 -15.29
CA TYR A 139 -4.58 8.37 -16.11
C TYR A 139 -4.45 7.59 -17.43
N ASP A 140 -3.26 7.58 -18.02
CA ASP A 140 -2.97 6.82 -19.25
C ASP A 140 -3.10 5.31 -19.00
N ILE A 141 -2.47 4.80 -17.94
CA ILE A 141 -2.54 3.38 -17.55
C ILE A 141 -3.98 2.99 -17.19
N THR A 142 -4.67 3.82 -16.41
CA THR A 142 -6.07 3.61 -16.03
C THR A 142 -6.96 3.44 -17.28
N SER A 143 -6.79 4.33 -18.26
CA SER A 143 -7.53 4.28 -19.53
C SER A 143 -7.20 3.03 -20.34
N LYS A 144 -5.92 2.64 -20.44
CA LYS A 144 -5.48 1.42 -21.13
C LYS A 144 -6.05 0.14 -20.51
N LEU A 145 -6.23 0.13 -19.19
CA LEU A 145 -6.90 -0.95 -18.48
C LEU A 145 -8.43 -0.93 -18.64
N GLY A 146 -8.99 0.08 -19.34
CA GLY A 146 -10.41 0.21 -19.61
C GLY A 146 -11.23 0.64 -18.40
N PHE A 147 -10.60 1.34 -17.45
CA PHE A 147 -11.30 2.04 -16.37
C PHE A 147 -11.53 3.50 -16.74
N ASN A 148 -12.52 4.12 -16.11
CA ASN A 148 -12.71 5.56 -16.23
C ASN A 148 -11.64 6.26 -15.35
N PRO A 149 -10.83 7.20 -15.90
CA PRO A 149 -9.87 7.96 -15.10
C PRO A 149 -10.48 8.73 -13.92
N GLN A 150 -11.79 8.98 -13.93
CA GLN A 150 -12.49 9.61 -12.81
C GLN A 150 -12.72 8.67 -11.62
N ASP A 151 -12.57 7.35 -11.81
CA ASP A 151 -12.74 6.35 -10.75
C ASP A 151 -11.47 6.18 -9.91
N ILE A 152 -10.34 6.77 -10.36
CA ILE A 152 -9.09 6.71 -9.62
C ILE A 152 -9.06 7.76 -8.52
N VAL A 153 -8.60 7.35 -7.34
CA VAL A 153 -8.54 8.20 -6.16
C VAL A 153 -7.14 8.16 -5.55
N SER A 154 -6.76 9.27 -4.89
CA SER A 154 -5.54 9.40 -4.08
C SER A 154 -5.71 8.90 -2.65
N ALA A 155 -6.93 8.47 -2.27
CA ALA A 155 -7.25 8.04 -0.92
C ALA A 155 -6.31 6.94 -0.42
N ASN A 156 -5.76 7.11 0.77
CA ASN A 156 -4.95 6.09 1.43
C ASN A 156 -5.83 4.94 1.98
N HIS A 157 -5.21 3.85 2.42
CA HIS A 157 -5.96 2.68 2.91
C HIS A 157 -6.85 3.00 4.12
N ALA A 158 -6.45 3.91 5.01
CA ALA A 158 -7.26 4.30 6.16
C ALA A 158 -8.56 5.00 5.72
N ASP A 159 -8.48 5.86 4.73
CA ASP A 159 -9.65 6.54 4.16
C ASP A 159 -10.57 5.54 3.46
N LEU A 160 -10.02 4.57 2.72
CA LEU A 160 -10.81 3.52 2.07
C LEU A 160 -11.57 2.67 3.09
N TYR A 161 -10.93 2.31 4.21
CA TYR A 161 -11.60 1.60 5.30
C TYR A 161 -12.66 2.46 5.99
N GLN A 162 -12.38 3.75 6.21
CA GLN A 162 -13.35 4.69 6.79
C GLN A 162 -14.61 4.79 5.94
N ASN A 163 -14.50 4.77 4.60
CA ASN A 163 -15.62 4.79 3.67
C ASN A 163 -16.56 3.57 3.80
N ILE A 164 -16.06 2.46 4.32
CA ILE A 164 -16.86 1.26 4.63
C ILE A 164 -17.20 1.12 6.12
N GLY A 165 -17.00 2.20 6.90
CA GLY A 165 -17.33 2.27 8.32
C GLY A 165 -16.36 1.55 9.26
N ILE A 166 -15.13 1.31 8.82
CA ILE A 166 -14.09 0.68 9.62
C ILE A 166 -13.00 1.70 9.91
N ASP A 167 -12.76 2.01 11.17
CA ASP A 167 -11.59 2.77 11.58
C ASP A 167 -10.41 1.81 11.78
N VAL A 168 -9.54 1.73 10.76
CA VAL A 168 -8.36 0.86 10.80
C VAL A 168 -7.33 1.30 11.85
N ASN A 169 -7.38 2.56 12.29
CA ASN A 169 -6.46 3.07 13.30
C ASN A 169 -6.85 2.61 14.72
N SER A 170 -8.12 2.25 14.93
CA SER A 170 -8.62 1.65 16.17
C SER A 170 -8.75 0.12 16.12
N CYS A 171 -8.34 -0.48 15.00
CA CYS A 171 -8.42 -1.93 14.79
C CYS A 171 -7.08 -2.59 15.13
N ASP A 172 -7.01 -3.29 16.27
CA ASP A 172 -5.79 -3.97 16.73
C ASP A 172 -5.29 -5.03 15.75
N VAL A 173 -6.21 -5.74 15.08
CA VAL A 173 -5.90 -6.83 14.15
C VAL A 173 -6.79 -6.81 12.93
N LEU A 174 -6.17 -6.72 11.75
CA LEU A 174 -6.81 -6.77 10.45
C LEU A 174 -6.19 -7.92 9.63
N LYS A 175 -6.85 -9.07 9.61
CA LYS A 175 -6.40 -10.29 8.90
C LYS A 175 -7.56 -11.02 8.24
N PHE A 176 -7.22 -11.93 7.31
CA PHE A 176 -8.18 -12.82 6.66
C PHE A 176 -8.79 -13.84 7.59
#